data_d706402b6974362e6341cdd2d178afe7
#
_entry.id   d706402b6974362e6341cdd2d178afe7
#
_cell.length_a   1.000
_cell.length_b   1.000
_cell.length_c   1.000
_cell.angle_alpha   90.00
_cell.angle_beta   90.00
_cell.angle_gamma   90.00
#
_symmetry.space_group_name_H-M   'P 1'
#
loop_
_entity.id
_entity.type
_entity.pdbx_description
1 polymer ?
#
loop_
_entity_poly.entity_id
_entity_poly.type
_entity_poly.pdbx_seq_one_letter_code
_entity_poly.pdbx_strand_id
1 'polypeptide(L)'
;MQSRSQHFSLRAAFFFSGALSLSSGAIAAAVQTEPESEKLEIGDSQPGNYLSALIASADRDTPAAEVYYREALRVDPRNPDLLERAFAAALSNGDETSASSLGERLLGRDPNNNLARLAIAIRDIEQGQFASARAHLAGAEAMRGRDVTAALLTAWCYAGQSDLRHALDALDRIRDPSVFAFRDYHAGLIAALLGNVAEAQRRLKSAHDDDKNSLRFADAYARLLSAQGDSAGARKIYEDFSNIIPHHPLIQRALADLKTNQALDPVVHNAKEGAAEALYGVGSAGSRQGDELPALVYLRLSLYLRPSSDLTAVTLASLFEQLRQSDQAIAAYGLVPSSSPLKMGADIQIALELDGMGKTDEAMRRLTDIVAERPHDVEGLSALAELQRSAKKYVDAAASYDRAIAAVGIPQRDNWTLFYFRGICYERSKQWPKAEADFKKALELYPDQPLVLNYLGYSWVDQGLNLEEAFKMLRKAVDLRPSDGYIVDSLGWAHYKLGQYAEAAKTLEKAINLKPADPILNDHLGDAYWRVDRRIEAHFQWNHARDMSPDSEDLPVILKKIEVGLPDVTTQAPAPKASLQKEGGG
;
A
#
# COMPACT_ATOMS: atom_id res chain seq x y z
N MET A 1 -30.87 21.31 20.23
CA MET A 1 -29.45 21.37 19.86
C MET A 1 -28.73 20.30 20.66
N GLN A 2 -28.64 19.11 20.11
CA GLN A 2 -27.99 17.95 20.74
C GLN A 2 -26.70 17.63 19.95
N SER A 3 -25.54 17.81 20.58
CA SER A 3 -24.24 17.40 20.04
C SER A 3 -24.13 15.89 20.14
N ARG A 4 -24.06 15.23 18.99
CA ARG A 4 -23.70 13.80 18.93
C ARG A 4 -22.17 13.69 19.10
N SER A 5 -21.75 13.22 20.27
CA SER A 5 -20.40 12.70 20.49
C SER A 5 -20.23 11.42 19.67
N GLN A 6 -19.38 11.45 18.66
CA GLN A 6 -18.94 10.24 17.96
C GLN A 6 -17.94 9.50 18.85
N HIS A 7 -18.34 8.35 19.36
CA HIS A 7 -17.45 7.40 19.99
C HIS A 7 -16.58 6.74 18.92
N PHE A 8 -15.31 7.11 18.86
CA PHE A 8 -14.29 6.42 18.06
C PHE A 8 -13.83 5.17 18.81
N SER A 9 -14.15 3.99 18.31
CA SER A 9 -13.56 2.75 18.77
C SER A 9 -12.29 2.45 17.96
N LEU A 10 -11.13 2.43 18.62
CA LEU A 10 -9.84 1.96 18.07
C LEU A 10 -9.87 0.41 17.89
N ARG A 11 -10.77 -0.09 17.07
CA ARG A 11 -10.71 -1.45 16.53
C ARG A 11 -10.13 -1.40 15.13
N ALA A 12 -8.83 -1.22 15.03
CA ALA A 12 -8.11 -1.31 13.77
C ALA A 12 -7.17 -2.50 13.83
N ALA A 13 -7.57 -3.58 13.20
CA ALA A 13 -6.70 -4.70 12.91
C ALA A 13 -5.48 -4.22 12.10
N PHE A 14 -4.30 -4.61 12.55
CA PHE A 14 -3.04 -4.45 11.84
C PHE A 14 -3.03 -5.40 10.63
N PHE A 15 -3.71 -5.04 9.57
CA PHE A 15 -3.57 -5.72 8.28
C PHE A 15 -2.53 -4.98 7.44
N PHE A 16 -1.31 -5.51 7.42
CA PHE A 16 -0.51 -5.45 6.22
C PHE A 16 -1.16 -6.45 5.24
N SER A 17 -2.29 -6.07 4.71
CA SER A 17 -2.76 -6.61 3.46
C SER A 17 -1.99 -5.84 2.41
N GLY A 18 -0.89 -6.40 1.93
CA GLY A 18 -0.44 -6.18 0.58
C GLY A 18 -1.54 -6.71 -0.35
N ALA A 19 -2.72 -6.11 -0.27
CA ALA A 19 -3.63 -6.12 -1.37
C ALA A 19 -2.97 -5.24 -2.41
N LEU A 20 -2.28 -5.87 -3.36
CA LEU A 20 -2.19 -5.34 -4.70
C LEU A 20 -3.62 -4.88 -5.07
N SER A 21 -3.93 -3.64 -4.77
CA SER A 21 -5.05 -2.97 -5.40
C SER A 21 -4.66 -2.85 -6.86
N LEU A 22 -4.99 -3.89 -7.62
CA LEU A 22 -5.06 -3.85 -9.07
C LEU A 22 -6.13 -2.82 -9.42
N SER A 23 -5.80 -1.54 -9.32
CA SER A 23 -6.45 -0.51 -10.09
C SER A 23 -5.92 -0.69 -11.52
N SER A 24 -6.57 -1.57 -12.29
CA SER A 24 -6.51 -1.54 -13.75
C SER A 24 -7.23 -0.26 -14.20
N GLY A 25 -6.58 0.86 -13.98
CA GLY A 25 -6.87 2.14 -14.58
C GLY A 25 -5.70 2.45 -15.49
N ALA A 26 -5.69 1.92 -16.69
CA ALA A 26 -4.96 2.55 -17.76
C ALA A 26 -5.66 3.89 -18.06
N ILE A 27 -5.40 4.89 -17.23
CA ILE A 27 -5.52 6.27 -17.65
C ILE A 27 -4.27 6.47 -18.52
N ALA A 28 -4.44 6.44 -19.83
CA ALA A 28 -3.52 7.09 -20.74
C ALA A 28 -3.57 8.58 -20.42
N ALA A 29 -2.83 9.00 -19.39
CA ALA A 29 -2.47 10.37 -19.21
C ALA A 29 -1.60 10.73 -20.43
N ALA A 30 -1.99 11.76 -21.16
CA ALA A 30 -1.11 12.43 -22.08
C ALA A 30 0.27 12.53 -21.41
N VAL A 31 1.31 12.10 -22.12
CA VAL A 31 2.70 12.31 -21.75
C VAL A 31 2.90 13.81 -21.65
N GLN A 32 2.58 14.37 -20.50
CA GLN A 32 3.26 15.57 -20.05
C GLN A 32 4.63 15.05 -19.62
N THR A 33 5.64 15.41 -20.40
CA THR A 33 7.02 15.35 -19.95
C THR A 33 7.05 16.03 -18.59
N GLU A 34 7.13 15.23 -17.51
CA GLU A 34 7.38 15.81 -16.20
C GLU A 34 8.69 16.59 -16.28
N PRO A 35 8.72 17.81 -15.75
CA PRO A 35 9.94 18.57 -15.70
C PRO A 35 10.95 17.78 -14.87
N GLU A 36 12.21 17.72 -15.36
CA GLU A 36 13.38 17.43 -14.53
C GLU A 36 13.16 18.11 -13.18
N SER A 37 13.47 17.42 -12.06
CA SER A 37 13.30 17.95 -10.71
C SER A 37 13.73 19.42 -10.70
N GLU A 38 12.75 20.31 -10.76
CA GLU A 38 13.00 21.76 -10.81
C GLU A 38 13.82 22.08 -9.57
N LYS A 39 15.04 22.56 -9.80
CA LYS A 39 15.84 23.14 -8.73
C LYS A 39 14.98 24.23 -8.11
N LEU A 40 14.62 24.08 -6.83
CA LEU A 40 13.82 25.05 -6.11
C LEU A 40 14.43 26.44 -6.30
N GLU A 41 13.75 27.29 -7.06
CA GLU A 41 14.19 28.68 -7.29
C GLU A 41 13.81 29.51 -6.06
N ILE A 42 14.80 29.73 -5.21
CA ILE A 42 14.65 30.61 -4.06
C ILE A 42 14.66 32.05 -4.58
N GLY A 43 13.52 32.74 -4.50
CA GLY A 43 13.40 34.12 -4.89
C GLY A 43 13.96 35.08 -3.83
N ASP A 44 14.35 36.27 -4.24
CA ASP A 44 14.79 37.34 -3.34
C ASP A 44 13.62 37.99 -2.54
N SER A 45 12.39 37.66 -2.92
CA SER A 45 11.17 38.23 -2.35
C SER A 45 10.65 37.40 -1.17
N GLN A 46 10.65 37.97 0.03
CA GLN A 46 10.04 37.34 1.21
C GLN A 46 8.57 36.93 1.00
N PRO A 47 7.68 37.78 0.44
CA PRO A 47 6.32 37.36 0.17
C PRO A 47 6.24 36.22 -0.85
N GLY A 48 7.14 36.21 -1.83
CA GLY A 48 7.23 35.11 -2.81
C GLY A 48 7.61 33.79 -2.15
N ASN A 49 8.68 33.76 -1.37
CA ASN A 49 9.09 32.55 -0.63
C ASN A 49 8.02 32.08 0.35
N TYR A 50 7.33 33.01 1.03
CA TYR A 50 6.22 32.64 1.91
C TYR A 50 5.06 32.01 1.15
N LEU A 51 4.67 32.56 0.00
CA LEU A 51 3.61 31.99 -0.83
C LEU A 51 3.99 30.61 -1.39
N SER A 52 5.24 30.48 -1.87
CA SER A 52 5.76 29.18 -2.31
C SER A 52 5.76 28.14 -1.19
N ALA A 53 6.11 28.54 0.03
CA ALA A 53 6.04 27.68 1.20
C ALA A 53 4.60 27.24 1.53
N LEU A 54 3.62 28.14 1.38
CA LEU A 54 2.21 27.80 1.59
C LEU A 54 1.70 26.80 0.54
N ILE A 55 2.09 26.97 -0.73
CA ILE A 55 1.72 26.05 -1.80
C ILE A 55 2.37 24.69 -1.54
N ALA A 56 3.68 24.64 -1.29
CA ALA A 56 4.38 23.41 -0.97
C ALA A 56 3.76 22.68 0.24
N SER A 57 3.35 23.44 1.28
CA SER A 57 2.67 22.86 2.43
C SER A 57 1.29 22.30 2.10
N ALA A 58 0.53 22.95 1.21
CA ALA A 58 -0.78 22.47 0.73
C ALA A 58 -0.62 21.19 -0.10
N ASP A 59 0.43 21.12 -0.91
CA ASP A 59 0.78 19.96 -1.72
C ASP A 59 1.54 18.89 -0.91
N ARG A 60 1.79 19.16 0.40
CA ARG A 60 2.53 18.29 1.32
C ARG A 60 3.98 18.00 0.91
N ASP A 61 4.54 18.83 0.03
CA ASP A 61 5.95 18.82 -0.32
C ASP A 61 6.80 19.38 0.85
N THR A 62 7.10 18.48 1.79
CA THR A 62 7.80 18.85 3.03
C THR A 62 9.22 19.39 2.79
N PRO A 63 10.03 18.89 1.84
CA PRO A 63 11.31 19.48 1.49
C PRO A 63 11.21 20.91 0.96
N ALA A 64 10.32 21.15 0.01
CA ALA A 64 10.13 22.49 -0.53
C ALA A 64 9.58 23.46 0.52
N ALA A 65 8.59 23.04 1.31
CA ALA A 65 8.02 23.84 2.38
C ALA A 65 9.10 24.28 3.39
N GLU A 66 9.97 23.36 3.82
CA GLU A 66 11.07 23.69 4.74
C GLU A 66 12.01 24.75 4.14
N VAL A 67 12.47 24.55 2.91
CA VAL A 67 13.39 25.46 2.24
C VAL A 67 12.79 26.88 2.15
N TYR A 68 11.56 26.99 1.66
CA TYR A 68 10.92 28.28 1.47
C TYR A 68 10.54 28.97 2.79
N TYR A 69 10.06 28.26 3.81
CA TYR A 69 9.80 28.86 5.13
C TYR A 69 11.10 29.32 5.80
N ARG A 70 12.17 28.55 5.69
CA ARG A 70 13.49 28.92 6.22
C ARG A 70 13.99 30.22 5.58
N GLU A 71 13.85 30.35 4.27
CA GLU A 71 14.25 31.57 3.57
C GLU A 71 13.34 32.77 3.93
N ALA A 72 12.03 32.58 4.01
CA ALA A 72 11.13 33.64 4.48
C ALA A 72 11.48 34.09 5.91
N LEU A 73 11.79 33.16 6.81
CA LEU A 73 12.19 33.44 8.19
C LEU A 73 13.56 34.13 8.28
N ARG A 74 14.48 33.86 7.31
CA ARG A 74 15.79 34.54 7.27
C ARG A 74 15.64 36.04 7.02
N VAL A 75 14.66 36.45 6.22
CA VAL A 75 14.38 37.86 5.93
C VAL A 75 13.64 38.54 7.09
N ASP A 76 12.70 37.83 7.75
CA ASP A 76 11.98 38.35 8.92
C ASP A 76 12.14 37.40 10.13
N PRO A 77 13.29 37.40 10.81
CA PRO A 77 13.60 36.45 11.88
C PRO A 77 12.74 36.61 13.15
N ARG A 78 11.98 37.69 13.24
CA ARG A 78 11.15 37.99 14.43
C ARG A 78 9.68 37.65 14.23
N ASN A 79 9.28 37.22 13.05
CA ASN A 79 7.90 36.87 12.73
C ASN A 79 7.50 35.57 13.45
N PRO A 80 6.50 35.59 14.35
CA PRO A 80 6.11 34.40 15.10
C PRO A 80 5.49 33.33 14.23
N ASP A 81 4.66 33.69 13.24
CA ASP A 81 3.98 32.75 12.35
C ASP A 81 4.99 32.03 11.44
N LEU A 82 5.98 32.77 10.90
CA LEU A 82 7.06 32.18 10.12
C LEU A 82 7.91 31.23 10.96
N LEU A 83 8.19 31.57 12.23
CA LEU A 83 8.97 30.72 13.12
C LEU A 83 8.24 29.39 13.37
N GLU A 84 6.94 29.43 13.67
CA GLU A 84 6.15 28.24 13.91
C GLU A 84 6.03 27.36 12.66
N ARG A 85 5.78 27.95 11.50
CA ARG A 85 5.69 27.22 10.23
C ARG A 85 7.02 26.62 9.79
N ALA A 86 8.12 27.37 9.91
CA ALA A 86 9.46 26.86 9.61
C ALA A 86 9.83 25.69 10.54
N PHE A 87 9.48 25.78 11.82
CA PHE A 87 9.67 24.72 12.79
C PHE A 87 8.87 23.45 12.41
N ALA A 88 7.59 23.61 12.11
CA ALA A 88 6.73 22.49 11.72
C ALA A 88 7.22 21.83 10.41
N ALA A 89 7.65 22.64 9.45
CA ALA A 89 8.18 22.15 8.18
C ALA A 89 9.49 21.36 8.38
N ALA A 90 10.42 21.87 9.21
CA ALA A 90 11.66 21.16 9.54
C ALA A 90 11.39 19.80 10.21
N LEU A 91 10.45 19.75 11.17
CA LEU A 91 10.04 18.48 11.79
C LEU A 91 9.44 17.50 10.79
N SER A 92 8.55 17.97 9.92
CA SER A 92 7.89 17.11 8.93
C SER A 92 8.87 16.59 7.87
N ASN A 93 9.90 17.37 7.55
CA ASN A 93 10.96 16.94 6.63
C ASN A 93 12.04 16.07 7.30
N GLY A 94 12.12 16.08 8.64
CA GLY A 94 13.10 15.31 9.41
C GLY A 94 14.47 16.02 9.52
N ASP A 95 14.50 17.35 9.42
CA ASP A 95 15.68 18.14 9.80
C ASP A 95 15.64 18.47 11.31
N GLU A 96 16.04 17.49 12.12
CA GLU A 96 16.01 17.59 13.58
C GLU A 96 16.94 18.69 14.09
N THR A 97 18.02 19.00 13.39
CA THR A 97 18.95 20.06 13.76
C THR A 97 18.28 21.43 13.65
N SER A 98 17.69 21.73 12.50
CA SER A 98 16.90 22.96 12.32
C SER A 98 15.68 22.99 13.23
N ALA A 99 14.95 21.87 13.35
CA ALA A 99 13.78 21.76 14.22
C ALA A 99 14.12 22.04 15.68
N SER A 100 15.21 21.50 16.22
CA SER A 100 15.65 21.76 17.58
C SER A 100 15.98 23.25 17.83
N SER A 101 16.73 23.86 16.92
CA SER A 101 17.08 25.28 17.02
C SER A 101 15.85 26.20 16.92
N LEU A 102 14.93 25.91 16.00
CA LEU A 102 13.69 26.66 15.85
C LEU A 102 12.74 26.42 17.03
N GLY A 103 12.67 25.19 17.53
CA GLY A 103 11.89 24.82 18.71
C GLY A 103 12.32 25.56 19.98
N GLU A 104 13.62 25.69 20.24
CA GLU A 104 14.12 26.49 21.37
C GLU A 104 13.74 27.98 21.25
N ARG A 105 13.85 28.53 20.04
CA ARG A 105 13.43 29.92 19.76
C ARG A 105 11.92 30.10 19.99
N LEU A 106 11.15 29.10 19.58
CA LEU A 106 9.67 29.09 19.72
C LEU A 106 9.29 29.00 21.20
N LEU A 107 9.91 28.11 21.99
CA LEU A 107 9.69 27.99 23.44
C LEU A 107 10.09 29.26 24.21
N GLY A 108 11.11 29.99 23.74
CA GLY A 108 11.49 31.30 24.30
C GLY A 108 10.39 32.36 24.14
N ARG A 109 9.45 32.17 23.24
CA ARG A 109 8.32 33.09 23.00
C ARG A 109 6.97 32.54 23.49
N ASP A 110 6.74 31.28 23.25
CA ASP A 110 5.56 30.54 23.71
C ASP A 110 6.00 29.27 24.47
N PRO A 111 6.19 29.36 25.78
CA PRO A 111 6.60 28.22 26.61
C PRO A 111 5.58 27.08 26.65
N ASN A 112 4.36 27.32 26.16
CA ASN A 112 3.27 26.33 26.13
C ASN A 112 3.10 25.65 24.78
N ASN A 113 3.93 25.94 23.77
CA ASN A 113 3.84 25.27 22.48
C ASN A 113 4.13 23.78 22.63
N ASN A 114 3.09 22.95 22.51
CA ASN A 114 3.16 21.52 22.78
C ASN A 114 4.10 20.79 21.80
N LEU A 115 4.09 21.17 20.52
CA LEU A 115 4.92 20.52 19.50
C LEU A 115 6.41 20.84 19.72
N ALA A 116 6.73 22.08 20.06
CA ALA A 116 8.12 22.47 20.38
C ALA A 116 8.60 21.77 21.65
N ARG A 117 7.75 21.67 22.68
CA ARG A 117 8.06 20.91 23.90
C ARG A 117 8.34 19.45 23.62
N LEU A 118 7.53 18.82 22.78
CA LEU A 118 7.72 17.44 22.34
C LEU A 118 9.07 17.27 21.62
N ALA A 119 9.35 18.11 20.62
CA ALA A 119 10.60 18.02 19.84
C ALA A 119 11.85 18.16 20.73
N ILE A 120 11.84 19.13 21.65
CA ILE A 120 12.96 19.32 22.59
C ILE A 120 13.06 18.15 23.57
N ALA A 121 11.94 17.61 24.06
CA ALA A 121 11.95 16.41 24.91
C ALA A 121 12.52 15.19 24.17
N ILE A 122 12.22 15.01 22.89
CA ILE A 122 12.78 13.92 22.08
C ILE A 122 14.29 14.08 21.89
N ARG A 123 14.77 15.29 21.61
CA ARG A 123 16.21 15.57 21.59
C ARG A 123 16.88 15.22 22.94
N ASP A 124 16.28 15.62 24.06
CA ASP A 124 16.80 15.32 25.39
C ASP A 124 16.80 13.80 25.67
N ILE A 125 15.80 13.04 25.19
CA ILE A 125 15.78 11.56 25.26
C ILE A 125 16.93 10.98 24.45
N GLU A 126 17.16 11.49 23.25
CA GLU A 126 18.27 11.06 22.38
C GLU A 126 19.62 11.22 23.11
N GLN A 127 19.80 12.31 23.80
CA GLN A 127 21.01 12.63 24.58
C GLN A 127 21.08 11.94 25.96
N GLY A 128 20.06 11.15 26.32
CA GLY A 128 19.98 10.49 27.64
C GLY A 128 19.63 11.45 28.81
N GLN A 129 19.18 12.66 28.52
CA GLN A 129 18.81 13.68 29.53
C GLN A 129 17.34 13.50 29.97
N PHE A 130 16.99 12.30 30.47
CA PHE A 130 15.63 11.92 30.77
C PHE A 130 14.91 12.84 31.79
N ALA A 131 15.62 13.45 32.74
CA ALA A 131 15.02 14.39 33.68
C ALA A 131 14.59 15.69 33.01
N SER A 132 15.41 16.22 32.10
CA SER A 132 15.10 17.38 31.27
C SER A 132 13.92 17.11 30.34
N ALA A 133 13.94 15.96 29.66
CA ALA A 133 12.86 15.53 28.79
C ALA A 133 11.51 15.53 29.53
N ARG A 134 11.45 14.97 30.75
CA ARG A 134 10.22 14.99 31.55
C ARG A 134 9.75 16.40 31.90
N ALA A 135 10.67 17.32 32.16
CA ALA A 135 10.29 18.72 32.43
C ALA A 135 9.60 19.37 31.21
N HIS A 136 10.10 19.09 30.02
CA HIS A 136 9.43 19.53 28.77
C HIS A 136 8.09 18.83 28.52
N LEU A 137 7.97 17.54 28.83
CA LEU A 137 6.71 16.79 28.68
C LEU A 137 5.66 17.13 29.74
N ALA A 138 6.03 17.76 30.87
CA ALA A 138 5.14 18.07 31.98
C ALA A 138 4.15 19.19 31.63
N GLY A 139 3.10 18.89 30.90
CA GLY A 139 1.97 19.79 30.62
C GLY A 139 0.71 19.42 31.43
N ALA A 140 -0.25 20.33 31.47
CA ALA A 140 -1.49 20.11 32.22
C ALA A 140 -2.29 18.89 31.72
N GLU A 141 -2.31 18.64 30.42
CA GLU A 141 -3.01 17.50 29.82
C GLU A 141 -2.26 16.17 30.05
N ALA A 142 -0.92 16.19 29.98
CA ALA A 142 -0.08 15.03 30.32
C ALA A 142 -0.26 14.62 31.80
N MET A 143 -0.28 15.59 32.70
CA MET A 143 -0.51 15.34 34.14
C MET A 143 -1.89 14.74 34.41
N ARG A 144 -2.89 15.01 33.58
CA ARG A 144 -4.23 14.42 33.64
C ARG A 144 -4.37 13.09 32.89
N GLY A 145 -3.30 12.60 32.25
CA GLY A 145 -3.33 11.39 31.42
C GLY A 145 -4.19 11.53 30.14
N ARG A 146 -4.40 12.75 29.65
CA ARG A 146 -5.12 13.03 28.42
C ARG A 146 -4.20 13.12 27.19
N ASP A 147 -2.98 13.51 27.41
CA ASP A 147 -1.93 13.44 26.40
C ASP A 147 -1.23 12.08 26.51
N VAL A 148 -1.69 11.15 25.71
CA VAL A 148 -1.18 9.77 25.69
C VAL A 148 0.29 9.74 25.28
N THR A 149 0.69 10.53 24.30
CA THR A 149 2.08 10.59 23.82
C THR A 149 3.02 11.07 24.90
N ALA A 150 2.69 12.19 25.57
CA ALA A 150 3.50 12.71 26.66
C ALA A 150 3.56 11.75 27.85
N ALA A 151 2.48 11.04 28.18
CA ALA A 151 2.45 10.04 29.24
C ALA A 151 3.36 8.84 28.93
N LEU A 152 3.31 8.31 27.68
CA LEU A 152 4.17 7.23 27.21
C LEU A 152 5.66 7.62 27.26
N LEU A 153 6.00 8.78 26.71
CA LEU A 153 7.39 9.27 26.71
C LEU A 153 7.90 9.55 28.13
N THR A 154 7.04 10.07 29.01
CA THR A 154 7.36 10.25 30.43
C THR A 154 7.69 8.92 31.11
N ALA A 155 6.91 7.88 30.83
CA ALA A 155 7.18 6.54 31.34
C ALA A 155 8.52 5.99 30.84
N TRP A 156 8.84 6.17 29.56
CA TRP A 156 10.12 5.76 29.00
C TRP A 156 11.29 6.57 29.58
N CYS A 157 11.10 7.85 29.89
CA CYS A 157 12.10 8.63 30.60
C CYS A 157 12.37 8.10 32.03
N TYR A 158 11.34 7.68 32.77
CA TYR A 158 11.52 6.99 34.05
C TYR A 158 12.22 5.63 33.88
N ALA A 159 11.87 4.87 32.86
CA ALA A 159 12.56 3.61 32.53
C ALA A 159 14.07 3.86 32.26
N GLY A 160 14.42 4.93 31.55
CA GLY A 160 15.81 5.32 31.32
C GLY A 160 16.60 5.70 32.60
N GLN A 161 15.88 5.96 33.69
CA GLN A 161 16.45 6.18 35.03
C GLN A 161 16.31 4.95 35.95
N SER A 162 15.91 3.80 35.39
CA SER A 162 15.66 2.55 36.14
C SER A 162 14.54 2.65 37.19
N ASP A 163 13.63 3.60 37.03
CA ASP A 163 12.52 3.84 37.95
C ASP A 163 11.21 3.21 37.44
N LEU A 164 11.09 1.90 37.63
CA LEU A 164 9.93 1.13 37.20
C LEU A 164 8.61 1.63 37.82
N ARG A 165 8.65 1.99 39.09
CA ARG A 165 7.45 2.42 39.82
C ARG A 165 6.80 3.64 39.16
N HIS A 166 7.59 4.72 39.03
CA HIS A 166 7.06 5.95 38.45
C HIS A 166 6.74 5.79 36.94
N ALA A 167 7.46 4.90 36.23
CA ALA A 167 7.15 4.57 34.85
C ALA A 167 5.73 3.96 34.70
N LEU A 168 5.42 2.95 35.53
CA LEU A 168 4.10 2.33 35.53
C LEU A 168 3.01 3.29 36.03
N ASP A 169 3.30 4.07 37.08
CA ASP A 169 2.38 5.10 37.61
C ASP A 169 2.01 6.14 36.53
N ALA A 170 2.95 6.52 35.67
CA ALA A 170 2.67 7.45 34.56
C ALA A 170 1.72 6.85 33.53
N LEU A 171 1.92 5.58 33.16
CA LEU A 171 1.04 4.87 32.23
C LEU A 171 -0.35 4.59 32.82
N ASP A 172 -0.42 4.18 34.07
CA ASP A 172 -1.70 3.84 34.73
C ASP A 172 -2.59 5.07 34.98
N ARG A 173 -2.10 6.29 34.75
CA ARG A 173 -2.93 7.51 34.70
C ARG A 173 -3.73 7.65 33.43
N ILE A 174 -3.35 6.97 32.36
CA ILE A 174 -4.10 6.97 31.09
C ILE A 174 -5.44 6.28 31.33
N ARG A 175 -6.54 7.00 31.11
CA ARG A 175 -7.91 6.55 31.43
C ARG A 175 -8.76 6.23 30.20
N ASP A 176 -8.26 6.54 29.01
CA ASP A 176 -8.96 6.27 27.76
C ASP A 176 -8.93 4.75 27.46
N PRO A 177 -10.09 4.06 27.48
CA PRO A 177 -10.13 2.63 27.22
C PRO A 177 -9.65 2.24 25.83
N SER A 178 -9.75 3.13 24.85
CA SER A 178 -9.38 2.86 23.46
C SER A 178 -7.87 2.60 23.28
N VAL A 179 -7.05 3.03 24.24
CA VAL A 179 -5.59 2.88 24.21
C VAL A 179 -5.07 1.96 25.33
N PHE A 180 -5.92 1.22 26.03
CA PHE A 180 -5.47 0.35 27.14
C PHE A 180 -4.53 -0.75 26.67
N ALA A 181 -4.79 -1.41 25.55
CA ALA A 181 -3.88 -2.39 25.00
C ALA A 181 -2.51 -1.80 24.68
N PHE A 182 -2.47 -0.62 24.08
CA PHE A 182 -1.24 0.09 23.76
C PHE A 182 -0.48 0.56 25.02
N ARG A 183 -1.20 1.04 26.04
CA ARG A 183 -0.65 1.33 27.37
C ARG A 183 -0.02 0.09 27.99
N ASP A 184 -0.73 -1.03 28.02
CA ASP A 184 -0.26 -2.28 28.63
C ASP A 184 0.91 -2.87 27.85
N TYR A 185 0.93 -2.73 26.52
CA TYR A 185 2.07 -3.06 25.70
C TYR A 185 3.34 -2.34 26.17
N HIS A 186 3.32 -1.01 26.30
CA HIS A 186 4.47 -0.24 26.75
C HIS A 186 4.83 -0.51 28.23
N ALA A 187 3.85 -0.69 29.09
CA ALA A 187 4.08 -1.09 30.48
C ALA A 187 4.81 -2.44 30.55
N GLY A 188 4.42 -3.39 29.71
CA GLY A 188 5.08 -4.68 29.60
C GLY A 188 6.50 -4.62 29.07
N LEU A 189 6.76 -3.81 28.03
CA LEU A 189 8.11 -3.59 27.51
C LEU A 189 9.03 -2.94 28.55
N ILE A 190 8.55 -1.93 29.29
CA ILE A 190 9.29 -1.29 30.37
C ILE A 190 9.61 -2.28 31.49
N ALA A 191 8.61 -3.07 31.91
CA ALA A 191 8.80 -4.08 32.93
C ALA A 191 9.82 -5.15 32.51
N ALA A 192 9.78 -5.59 31.23
CA ALA A 192 10.75 -6.52 30.67
C ALA A 192 12.16 -5.93 30.65
N LEU A 193 12.32 -4.70 30.18
CA LEU A 193 13.58 -3.98 30.12
C LEU A 193 14.23 -3.84 31.51
N LEU A 194 13.41 -3.60 32.54
CA LEU A 194 13.89 -3.41 33.91
C LEU A 194 13.88 -4.71 34.75
N GLY A 195 13.69 -5.88 34.13
CA GLY A 195 13.83 -7.18 34.75
C GLY A 195 12.64 -7.64 35.62
N ASN A 196 11.51 -6.94 35.59
CA ASN A 196 10.29 -7.40 36.27
C ASN A 196 9.46 -8.32 35.37
N VAL A 197 9.89 -9.57 35.28
CA VAL A 197 9.34 -10.58 34.38
C VAL A 197 7.85 -10.85 34.64
N ALA A 198 7.41 -10.88 35.89
CA ALA A 198 6.02 -11.15 36.25
C ALA A 198 5.06 -10.06 35.74
N GLU A 199 5.43 -8.79 35.94
CA GLU A 199 4.65 -7.65 35.44
C GLU A 199 4.70 -7.56 33.92
N ALA A 200 5.87 -7.81 33.30
CA ALA A 200 6.02 -7.87 31.84
C ALA A 200 5.07 -8.90 31.23
N GLN A 201 5.05 -10.13 31.77
CA GLN A 201 4.18 -11.20 31.28
C GLN A 201 2.69 -10.84 31.43
N ARG A 202 2.31 -10.29 32.58
CA ARG A 202 0.93 -9.88 32.84
C ARG A 202 0.46 -8.84 31.83
N ARG A 203 1.26 -7.79 31.60
CA ARG A 203 0.92 -6.66 30.73
C ARG A 203 0.96 -7.03 29.25
N LEU A 204 2.01 -7.71 28.77
CA LEU A 204 2.11 -8.10 27.36
C LEU A 204 1.05 -9.13 26.99
N LYS A 205 0.73 -10.06 27.91
CA LYS A 205 -0.38 -10.99 27.71
C LYS A 205 -1.71 -10.26 27.62
N SER A 206 -1.97 -9.27 28.49
CA SER A 206 -3.18 -8.44 28.45
C SER A 206 -3.32 -7.72 27.10
N ALA A 207 -2.25 -7.07 26.63
CA ALA A 207 -2.26 -6.37 25.34
C ALA A 207 -2.52 -7.32 24.16
N HIS A 208 -1.87 -8.49 24.16
CA HIS A 208 -2.06 -9.51 23.12
C HIS A 208 -3.47 -10.13 23.14
N ASP A 209 -4.03 -10.38 24.32
CA ASP A 209 -5.38 -10.95 24.43
C ASP A 209 -6.46 -9.95 23.97
N ASP A 210 -6.23 -8.65 24.14
CA ASP A 210 -7.13 -7.57 23.71
C ASP A 210 -7.13 -7.40 22.18
N ASP A 211 -5.95 -7.49 21.54
CA ASP A 211 -5.83 -7.43 20.08
C ASP A 211 -4.81 -8.45 19.54
N LYS A 212 -5.29 -9.65 19.22
CA LYS A 212 -4.49 -10.74 18.65
C LYS A 212 -4.02 -10.48 17.21
N ASN A 213 -4.63 -9.52 16.53
CA ASN A 213 -4.28 -9.15 15.17
C ASN A 213 -3.13 -8.13 15.11
N SER A 214 -2.72 -7.61 16.26
CA SER A 214 -1.58 -6.69 16.34
C SER A 214 -0.26 -7.46 16.25
N LEU A 215 0.48 -7.27 15.16
CA LEU A 215 1.83 -7.80 14.99
C LEU A 215 2.73 -7.46 16.19
N ARG A 216 2.70 -6.18 16.63
CA ARG A 216 3.60 -5.72 17.70
C ARG A 216 3.30 -6.33 19.04
N PHE A 217 2.01 -6.55 19.36
CA PHE A 217 1.62 -7.19 20.62
C PHE A 217 1.96 -8.68 20.61
N ALA A 218 1.69 -9.36 19.50
CA ALA A 218 2.07 -10.75 19.31
C ALA A 218 3.59 -10.96 19.38
N ASP A 219 4.36 -10.12 18.66
CA ASP A 219 5.81 -10.20 18.60
C ASP A 219 6.46 -9.95 19.97
N ALA A 220 6.03 -8.90 20.70
CA ALA A 220 6.57 -8.60 22.02
C ALA A 220 6.29 -9.70 23.04
N TYR A 221 5.06 -10.24 23.04
CA TYR A 221 4.72 -11.31 23.96
C TYR A 221 5.46 -12.62 23.63
N ALA A 222 5.56 -12.98 22.36
CA ALA A 222 6.31 -14.16 21.92
C ALA A 222 7.81 -14.05 22.25
N ARG A 223 8.43 -12.88 22.05
CA ARG A 223 9.84 -12.62 22.42
C ARG A 223 10.06 -12.74 23.92
N LEU A 224 9.13 -12.24 24.74
CA LEU A 224 9.21 -12.40 26.19
C LEU A 224 9.15 -13.89 26.58
N LEU A 225 8.22 -14.67 26.02
CA LEU A 225 8.13 -16.13 26.27
C LEU A 225 9.41 -16.85 25.84
N SER A 226 9.96 -16.50 24.67
CA SER A 226 11.23 -17.04 24.19
C SER A 226 12.39 -16.76 25.17
N ALA A 227 12.48 -15.54 25.68
CA ALA A 227 13.49 -15.15 26.67
C ALA A 227 13.34 -15.89 28.00
N GLN A 228 12.14 -16.35 28.36
CA GLN A 228 11.85 -17.19 29.52
C GLN A 228 12.09 -18.69 29.27
N GLY A 229 12.49 -19.09 28.06
CA GLY A 229 12.69 -20.47 27.67
C GLY A 229 11.43 -21.19 27.19
N ASP A 230 10.26 -20.51 27.15
CA ASP A 230 9.03 -21.04 26.59
C ASP A 230 8.98 -20.85 25.06
N SER A 231 9.86 -21.55 24.36
CA SER A 231 9.90 -21.52 22.90
C SER A 231 8.64 -22.12 22.26
N ALA A 232 7.94 -23.02 22.96
CA ALA A 232 6.71 -23.62 22.46
C ALA A 232 5.56 -22.60 22.48
N GLY A 233 5.40 -21.85 23.58
CA GLY A 233 4.45 -20.76 23.69
C GLY A 233 4.71 -19.65 22.68
N ALA A 234 5.98 -19.24 22.52
CA ALA A 234 6.39 -18.24 21.52
C ALA A 234 6.03 -18.67 20.11
N ARG A 235 6.36 -19.91 19.73
CA ARG A 235 6.02 -20.50 18.42
C ARG A 235 4.52 -20.48 18.17
N LYS A 236 3.72 -20.91 19.15
CA LYS A 236 2.26 -20.94 19.02
C LYS A 236 1.69 -19.56 18.69
N ILE A 237 2.16 -18.50 19.34
CA ILE A 237 1.71 -17.13 19.07
C ILE A 237 1.99 -16.73 17.62
N TYR A 238 3.19 -17.04 17.12
CA TYR A 238 3.55 -16.71 15.73
C TYR A 238 2.79 -17.57 14.70
N GLU A 239 2.53 -18.86 15.01
CA GLU A 239 1.71 -19.73 14.17
C GLU A 239 0.25 -19.24 14.12
N ASP A 240 -0.33 -18.85 15.27
CA ASP A 240 -1.65 -18.26 15.33
C ASP A 240 -1.74 -16.96 14.53
N PHE A 241 -0.72 -16.11 14.60
CA PHE A 241 -0.63 -14.88 13.79
C PHE A 241 -0.46 -15.18 12.29
N SER A 242 0.30 -16.21 11.92
CA SER A 242 0.49 -16.63 10.52
C SER A 242 -0.80 -17.11 9.86
N ASN A 243 -1.82 -17.51 10.62
CA ASN A 243 -3.15 -17.80 10.09
C ASN A 243 -3.92 -16.51 9.71
N ILE A 244 -3.52 -15.37 10.26
CA ILE A 244 -4.11 -14.05 9.96
C ILE A 244 -3.38 -13.40 8.78
N ILE A 245 -2.05 -13.34 8.88
CA ILE A 245 -1.16 -12.79 7.84
C ILE A 245 -0.13 -13.85 7.46
N PRO A 246 -0.40 -14.69 6.46
CA PRO A 246 0.53 -15.68 5.98
C PRO A 246 1.84 -15.04 5.47
N HIS A 247 2.94 -15.74 5.68
CA HIS A 247 4.26 -15.39 5.13
C HIS A 247 4.84 -14.03 5.53
N HIS A 248 4.37 -13.40 6.62
CA HIS A 248 4.94 -12.13 7.07
C HIS A 248 6.44 -12.26 7.38
N PRO A 249 7.35 -11.47 6.76
CA PRO A 249 8.80 -11.69 6.82
C PRO A 249 9.38 -11.73 8.24
N LEU A 250 8.93 -10.82 9.13
CA LEU A 250 9.37 -10.78 10.52
C LEU A 250 8.96 -12.04 11.28
N ILE A 251 7.75 -12.55 11.04
CA ILE A 251 7.25 -13.77 11.67
C ILE A 251 7.99 -15.01 11.16
N GLN A 252 8.22 -15.09 9.85
CA GLN A 252 8.99 -16.19 9.26
C GLN A 252 10.41 -16.25 9.81
N ARG A 253 11.05 -15.10 9.96
CA ARG A 253 12.38 -15.01 10.58
C ARG A 253 12.36 -15.47 12.04
N ALA A 254 11.42 -14.97 12.85
CA ALA A 254 11.29 -15.37 14.25
C ALA A 254 11.01 -16.88 14.41
N LEU A 255 10.15 -17.45 13.57
CA LEU A 255 9.90 -18.89 13.54
C LEU A 255 11.13 -19.71 13.14
N ALA A 256 11.95 -19.20 12.21
CA ALA A 256 13.21 -19.84 11.82
C ALA A 256 14.24 -19.82 12.98
N ASP A 257 14.37 -18.68 13.66
CA ASP A 257 15.27 -18.54 14.79
C ASP A 257 14.84 -19.46 15.96
N LEU A 258 13.55 -19.58 16.26
CA LEU A 258 13.02 -20.51 17.25
C LEU A 258 13.24 -21.99 16.92
N LYS A 259 13.35 -22.38 15.62
CA LYS A 259 13.69 -23.74 15.23
C LYS A 259 15.12 -24.13 15.61
N THR A 260 16.04 -23.17 15.69
CA THR A 260 17.42 -23.37 16.08
C THR A 260 17.63 -23.26 17.60
N ASN A 261 16.56 -23.18 18.39
CA ASN A 261 16.57 -22.90 19.83
C ASN A 261 17.30 -21.62 20.23
N GLN A 262 17.39 -20.67 19.31
CA GLN A 262 17.93 -19.35 19.61
C GLN A 262 16.86 -18.50 20.29
N ALA A 263 17.22 -17.88 21.42
CA ALA A 263 16.34 -16.91 22.07
C ALA A 263 16.18 -15.68 21.16
N LEU A 264 14.93 -15.18 21.06
CA LEU A 264 14.65 -14.01 20.26
C LEU A 264 15.11 -12.75 21.00
N ASP A 265 15.72 -11.82 20.26
CA ASP A 265 16.09 -10.52 20.80
C ASP A 265 14.84 -9.75 21.26
N PRO A 266 14.92 -8.96 22.36
CA PRO A 266 13.80 -8.15 22.82
C PRO A 266 13.42 -7.07 21.77
N VAL A 267 12.18 -6.60 21.84
CA VAL A 267 11.68 -5.53 20.95
C VAL A 267 12.48 -4.24 21.15
N VAL A 268 12.87 -3.96 22.40
CA VAL A 268 13.60 -2.76 22.78
C VAL A 268 14.75 -3.14 23.72
N HIS A 269 15.93 -2.50 23.54
CA HIS A 269 17.13 -2.75 24.35
C HIS A 269 17.41 -1.66 25.38
N ASN A 270 16.76 -0.51 25.23
CA ASN A 270 16.95 0.66 26.10
C ASN A 270 15.73 1.59 26.02
N ALA A 271 15.71 2.59 26.90
CA ALA A 271 14.60 3.53 27.01
C ALA A 271 14.43 4.42 25.76
N LYS A 272 15.52 4.74 25.05
CA LYS A 272 15.47 5.50 23.79
C LYS A 272 14.74 4.72 22.71
N GLU A 273 15.04 3.45 22.55
CA GLU A 273 14.33 2.58 21.61
C GLU A 273 12.86 2.40 21.98
N GLY A 274 12.56 2.35 23.29
CA GLY A 274 11.18 2.29 23.77
C GLY A 274 10.38 3.57 23.50
N ALA A 275 11.02 4.73 23.65
CA ALA A 275 10.42 6.00 23.25
C ALA A 275 10.18 6.07 21.73
N ALA A 276 11.12 5.56 20.91
CA ALA A 276 10.95 5.42 19.47
C ALA A 276 9.76 4.53 19.11
N GLU A 277 9.60 3.41 19.82
CA GLU A 277 8.46 2.48 19.65
C GLU A 277 7.12 3.14 19.98
N ALA A 278 7.08 4.00 21.03
CA ALA A 278 5.88 4.76 21.36
C ALA A 278 5.49 5.74 20.24
N LEU A 279 6.47 6.47 19.72
CA LEU A 279 6.27 7.40 18.59
C LEU A 279 5.86 6.66 17.31
N TYR A 280 6.47 5.50 17.02
CA TYR A 280 6.06 4.63 15.92
C TYR A 280 4.58 4.22 16.03
N GLY A 281 4.15 3.77 17.21
CA GLY A 281 2.77 3.35 17.41
C GLY A 281 1.76 4.49 17.19
N VAL A 282 2.05 5.68 17.71
CA VAL A 282 1.21 6.88 17.52
C VAL A 282 1.20 7.30 16.05
N GLY A 283 2.36 7.38 15.40
CA GLY A 283 2.48 7.76 13.98
C GLY A 283 1.79 6.77 13.05
N SER A 284 1.96 5.46 13.30
CA SER A 284 1.30 4.41 12.54
C SER A 284 -0.24 4.43 12.70
N ALA A 285 -0.76 4.79 13.87
CA ALA A 285 -2.21 4.96 14.09
C ALA A 285 -2.73 6.19 13.32
N GLY A 286 -2.03 7.33 13.37
CA GLY A 286 -2.38 8.56 12.66
C GLY A 286 -2.40 8.37 11.14
N SER A 287 -1.40 7.71 10.58
CA SER A 287 -1.34 7.41 9.14
C SER A 287 -2.59 6.66 8.63
N ARG A 288 -3.13 5.73 9.43
CA ARG A 288 -4.34 4.98 9.06
C ARG A 288 -5.63 5.76 9.24
N GLN A 289 -5.64 6.79 10.08
CA GLN A 289 -6.81 7.63 10.35
C GLN A 289 -6.93 8.83 9.41
N GLY A 290 -5.93 9.05 8.54
CA GLY A 290 -5.89 10.19 7.63
C GLY A 290 -5.33 11.47 8.26
N ASP A 291 -4.62 11.36 9.39
CA ASP A 291 -3.90 12.44 10.04
C ASP A 291 -2.43 12.45 9.58
N GLU A 292 -2.21 12.67 8.28
CA GLU A 292 -0.91 12.44 7.64
C GLU A 292 0.22 13.32 8.20
N LEU A 293 -0.02 14.62 8.41
CA LEU A 293 1.03 15.53 8.90
C LEU A 293 1.49 15.20 10.33
N PRO A 294 0.60 15.00 11.32
CA PRO A 294 1.01 14.48 12.62
C PRO A 294 1.71 13.13 12.53
N ALA A 295 1.25 12.22 11.67
CA ALA A 295 1.86 10.91 11.47
C ALA A 295 3.31 11.05 10.96
N LEU A 296 3.56 11.91 9.97
CA LEU A 296 4.91 12.21 9.47
C LEU A 296 5.83 12.65 10.60
N VAL A 297 5.40 13.60 11.42
CA VAL A 297 6.20 14.11 12.54
C VAL A 297 6.55 12.97 13.52
N TYR A 298 5.57 12.17 13.95
CA TYR A 298 5.83 11.09 14.89
C TYR A 298 6.74 10.00 14.32
N LEU A 299 6.58 9.63 13.04
CA LEU A 299 7.45 8.65 12.39
C LEU A 299 8.88 9.19 12.19
N ARG A 300 9.04 10.48 11.84
CA ARG A 300 10.35 11.13 11.77
C ARG A 300 11.05 11.15 13.13
N LEU A 301 10.35 11.57 14.19
CA LEU A 301 10.88 11.56 15.55
C LEU A 301 11.21 10.14 16.05
N SER A 302 10.43 9.14 15.65
CA SER A 302 10.75 7.73 15.91
C SER A 302 12.07 7.30 15.26
N LEU A 303 12.26 7.63 13.97
CA LEU A 303 13.52 7.36 13.25
C LEU A 303 14.70 8.15 13.82
N TYR A 304 14.49 9.36 14.28
CA TYR A 304 15.53 10.13 14.95
C TYR A 304 16.07 9.40 16.21
N LEU A 305 15.17 8.83 17.02
CA LEU A 305 15.57 8.05 18.19
C LEU A 305 16.13 6.66 17.82
N ARG A 306 15.62 6.04 16.77
CA ARG A 306 16.04 4.71 16.31
C ARG A 306 16.17 4.66 14.78
N PRO A 307 17.29 5.16 14.21
CA PRO A 307 17.49 5.22 12.76
C PRO A 307 17.44 3.87 12.05
N SER A 308 17.69 2.78 12.78
CA SER A 308 17.64 1.40 12.25
C SER A 308 16.25 0.74 12.35
N SER A 309 15.19 1.49 12.71
CA SER A 309 13.84 0.94 12.80
C SER A 309 13.25 0.67 11.42
N ASP A 310 13.29 -0.59 11.00
CA ASP A 310 12.78 -1.05 9.71
C ASP A 310 11.27 -0.84 9.56
N LEU A 311 10.49 -1.16 10.59
CA LEU A 311 9.03 -0.94 10.58
C LEU A 311 8.67 0.54 10.46
N THR A 312 9.41 1.43 11.14
CA THR A 312 9.16 2.87 11.04
C THR A 312 9.51 3.38 9.64
N ALA A 313 10.63 2.92 9.06
CA ALA A 313 11.03 3.28 7.71
C ALA A 313 10.00 2.85 6.67
N VAL A 314 9.53 1.59 6.73
CA VAL A 314 8.49 1.08 5.83
C VAL A 314 7.17 1.84 6.01
N THR A 315 6.75 2.10 7.26
CA THR A 315 5.50 2.84 7.51
C THR A 315 5.57 4.27 7.01
N LEU A 316 6.72 4.94 7.18
CA LEU A 316 6.95 6.28 6.65
C LEU A 316 6.93 6.28 5.11
N ALA A 317 7.57 5.30 4.48
CA ALA A 317 7.55 5.14 3.03
C ALA A 317 6.14 4.94 2.49
N SER A 318 5.37 4.02 3.10
CA SER A 318 3.97 3.80 2.71
C SER A 318 3.08 5.04 2.89
N LEU A 319 3.40 5.90 3.88
CA LEU A 319 2.69 7.18 4.03
C LEU A 319 3.02 8.13 2.88
N PHE A 320 4.27 8.19 2.42
CA PHE A 320 4.65 8.97 1.25
C PHE A 320 4.04 8.44 -0.06
N GLU A 321 3.90 7.11 -0.22
CA GLU A 321 3.15 6.52 -1.34
C GLU A 321 1.69 7.00 -1.37
N GLN A 322 0.99 7.00 -0.21
CA GLN A 322 -0.38 7.50 -0.10
C GLN A 322 -0.46 9.00 -0.48
N LEU A 323 0.58 9.77 -0.16
CA LEU A 323 0.72 11.18 -0.52
C LEU A 323 1.21 11.40 -1.96
N ARG A 324 1.48 10.34 -2.72
CA ARG A 324 2.04 10.36 -4.09
C ARG A 324 3.39 11.08 -4.18
N GLN A 325 4.21 10.90 -3.16
CA GLN A 325 5.55 11.49 -3.06
C GLN A 325 6.62 10.40 -3.25
N SER A 326 6.75 9.91 -4.48
CA SER A 326 7.59 8.77 -4.83
C SER A 326 9.06 8.95 -4.43
N ASP A 327 9.65 10.13 -4.62
CA ASP A 327 11.04 10.39 -4.21
C ASP A 327 11.23 10.25 -2.69
N GLN A 328 10.26 10.73 -1.88
CA GLN A 328 10.28 10.60 -0.42
C GLN A 328 10.04 9.14 0.01
N ALA A 329 9.15 8.43 -0.67
CA ALA A 329 8.90 7.01 -0.45
C ALA A 329 10.18 6.18 -0.70
N ILE A 330 10.84 6.40 -1.83
CA ILE A 330 12.12 5.75 -2.19
C ILE A 330 13.18 6.04 -1.13
N ALA A 331 13.32 7.30 -0.71
CA ALA A 331 14.28 7.68 0.32
C ALA A 331 13.99 6.97 1.65
N ALA A 332 12.72 6.89 2.06
CA ALA A 332 12.32 6.23 3.30
C ALA A 332 12.51 4.70 3.24
N TYR A 333 12.16 4.03 2.13
CA TYR A 333 12.48 2.60 1.93
C TYR A 333 13.97 2.34 1.95
N GLY A 334 14.78 3.29 1.46
CA GLY A 334 16.25 3.23 1.50
C GLY A 334 16.82 3.15 2.92
N LEU A 335 16.08 3.62 3.95
CA LEU A 335 16.50 3.53 5.36
C LEU A 335 16.37 2.12 5.94
N VAL A 336 15.66 1.20 5.29
CA VAL A 336 15.51 -0.17 5.78
C VAL A 336 16.88 -0.88 5.76
N PRO A 337 17.36 -1.36 6.93
CA PRO A 337 18.69 -2.00 7.02
C PRO A 337 18.79 -3.24 6.13
N SER A 338 19.98 -3.49 5.56
CA SER A 338 20.23 -4.66 4.72
C SER A 338 20.05 -6.01 5.44
N SER A 339 20.18 -6.01 6.77
CA SER A 339 19.96 -7.19 7.63
C SER A 339 18.49 -7.46 7.95
N SER A 340 17.60 -6.48 7.68
CA SER A 340 16.18 -6.62 7.99
C SER A 340 15.49 -7.63 7.07
N PRO A 341 14.59 -8.47 7.60
CA PRO A 341 13.69 -9.29 6.80
C PRO A 341 12.79 -8.49 5.85
N LEU A 342 12.56 -7.18 6.13
CA LEU A 342 11.75 -6.29 5.31
C LEU A 342 12.52 -5.68 4.14
N LYS A 343 13.85 -5.85 4.09
CA LYS A 343 14.69 -5.19 3.07
C LYS A 343 14.29 -5.54 1.64
N MET A 344 13.98 -6.80 1.39
CA MET A 344 13.56 -7.24 0.05
C MET A 344 12.29 -6.55 -0.39
N GLY A 345 11.24 -6.57 0.44
CA GLY A 345 9.99 -5.88 0.14
C GLY A 345 10.22 -4.38 -0.11
N ALA A 346 11.07 -3.74 0.72
CA ALA A 346 11.43 -2.34 0.53
C ALA A 346 12.13 -2.09 -0.82
N ASP A 347 13.06 -2.95 -1.24
CA ASP A 347 13.76 -2.82 -2.53
C ASP A 347 12.84 -3.04 -3.72
N ILE A 348 11.87 -3.94 -3.60
CA ILE A 348 10.81 -4.15 -4.61
C ILE A 348 9.95 -2.89 -4.72
N GLN A 349 9.50 -2.32 -3.58
CA GLN A 349 8.70 -1.10 -3.61
C GLN A 349 9.46 0.09 -4.21
N ILE A 350 10.76 0.24 -3.94
CA ILE A 350 11.59 1.25 -4.61
C ILE A 350 11.54 1.06 -6.14
N ALA A 351 11.60 -0.18 -6.63
CA ALA A 351 11.53 -0.42 -8.07
C ALA A 351 10.14 -0.08 -8.64
N LEU A 352 9.06 -0.38 -7.91
CA LEU A 352 7.70 -0.04 -8.34
C LEU A 352 7.47 1.47 -8.34
N GLU A 353 7.99 2.21 -7.35
CA GLU A 353 7.94 3.67 -7.34
C GLU A 353 8.71 4.28 -8.51
N LEU A 354 9.89 3.75 -8.84
CA LEU A 354 10.66 4.17 -10.02
C LEU A 354 9.88 3.96 -11.32
N ASP A 355 9.17 2.84 -11.45
CA ASP A 355 8.29 2.61 -12.61
C ASP A 355 7.14 3.61 -12.66
N GLY A 356 6.48 3.87 -11.53
CA GLY A 356 5.44 4.89 -11.39
C GLY A 356 5.90 6.30 -11.79
N MET A 357 7.20 6.60 -11.64
CA MET A 357 7.85 7.83 -12.08
C MET A 357 8.28 7.80 -13.57
N GLY A 358 7.94 6.76 -14.33
CA GLY A 358 8.37 6.60 -15.73
C GLY A 358 9.82 6.11 -15.89
N LYS A 359 10.54 5.81 -14.81
CA LYS A 359 11.91 5.28 -14.82
C LYS A 359 11.93 3.76 -14.97
N THR A 360 11.13 3.21 -15.89
CA THR A 360 10.88 1.77 -16.06
C THR A 360 12.16 0.95 -16.29
N ASP A 361 13.13 1.48 -17.04
CA ASP A 361 14.39 0.76 -17.28
C ASP A 361 15.25 0.63 -16.02
N GLU A 362 15.22 1.61 -15.13
CA GLU A 362 15.91 1.57 -13.85
C GLU A 362 15.23 0.57 -12.90
N ALA A 363 13.91 0.63 -12.82
CA ALA A 363 13.09 -0.33 -12.09
C ALA A 363 13.35 -1.77 -12.53
N MET A 364 13.40 -2.00 -13.84
CA MET A 364 13.66 -3.30 -14.44
C MET A 364 15.07 -3.84 -14.07
N ARG A 365 16.10 -2.99 -14.15
CA ARG A 365 17.47 -3.36 -13.73
C ARG A 365 17.48 -3.75 -12.26
N ARG A 366 16.90 -2.93 -11.38
CA ARG A 366 16.85 -3.17 -9.93
C ARG A 366 16.17 -4.50 -9.59
N LEU A 367 15.01 -4.78 -10.18
CA LEU A 367 14.32 -6.07 -9.97
C LEU A 367 15.13 -7.25 -10.54
N THR A 368 15.82 -7.05 -11.66
CA THR A 368 16.70 -8.09 -12.22
C THR A 368 17.85 -8.43 -11.28
N ASP A 369 18.46 -7.42 -10.66
CA ASP A 369 19.53 -7.62 -9.66
C ASP A 369 19.00 -8.36 -8.42
N ILE A 370 17.84 -7.98 -7.91
CA ILE A 370 17.17 -8.65 -6.78
C ILE A 370 16.95 -10.13 -7.07
N VAL A 371 16.41 -10.48 -8.24
CA VAL A 371 16.16 -11.89 -8.60
C VAL A 371 17.42 -12.67 -9.00
N ALA A 372 18.53 -11.97 -9.31
CA ALA A 372 19.84 -12.60 -9.51
C ALA A 372 20.46 -13.03 -8.17
N GLU A 373 20.34 -12.19 -7.15
CA GLU A 373 20.79 -12.50 -5.79
C GLU A 373 19.93 -13.59 -5.12
N ARG A 374 18.63 -13.60 -5.41
CA ARG A 374 17.64 -14.51 -4.82
C ARG A 374 16.79 -15.20 -5.89
N PRO A 375 17.32 -16.19 -6.59
CA PRO A 375 16.70 -16.77 -7.80
C PRO A 375 15.39 -17.56 -7.54
N HIS A 376 15.06 -17.83 -6.28
CA HIS A 376 13.85 -18.54 -5.86
C HIS A 376 12.89 -17.67 -5.05
N ASP A 377 13.12 -16.36 -5.01
CA ASP A 377 12.20 -15.45 -4.32
C ASP A 377 10.96 -15.18 -5.19
N VAL A 378 9.82 -15.65 -4.70
CA VAL A 378 8.53 -15.57 -5.44
C VAL A 378 8.09 -14.13 -5.59
N GLU A 379 8.28 -13.27 -4.58
CA GLU A 379 7.85 -11.89 -4.58
C GLU A 379 8.64 -11.06 -5.59
N GLY A 380 9.97 -11.14 -5.56
CA GLY A 380 10.85 -10.45 -6.52
C GLY A 380 10.62 -10.93 -7.96
N LEU A 381 10.47 -12.25 -8.17
CA LEU A 381 10.16 -12.81 -9.49
C LEU A 381 8.80 -12.34 -10.01
N SER A 382 7.80 -12.25 -9.14
CA SER A 382 6.46 -11.77 -9.51
C SER A 382 6.47 -10.28 -9.85
N ALA A 383 7.18 -9.47 -9.07
CA ALA A 383 7.33 -8.03 -9.33
C ALA A 383 8.05 -7.78 -10.67
N LEU A 384 9.14 -8.52 -10.96
CA LEU A 384 9.83 -8.44 -12.25
C LEU A 384 8.91 -8.84 -13.41
N ALA A 385 8.18 -9.94 -13.26
CA ALA A 385 7.25 -10.42 -14.27
C ALA A 385 6.12 -9.41 -14.54
N GLU A 386 5.58 -8.79 -13.51
CA GLU A 386 4.55 -7.76 -13.61
C GLU A 386 5.07 -6.53 -14.36
N LEU A 387 6.26 -6.05 -14.02
CA LEU A 387 6.88 -4.93 -14.69
C LEU A 387 7.19 -5.23 -16.17
N GLN A 388 7.66 -6.43 -16.47
CA GLN A 388 7.86 -6.89 -17.85
C GLN A 388 6.53 -6.98 -18.62
N ARG A 389 5.47 -7.44 -17.97
CA ARG A 389 4.12 -7.53 -18.57
C ARG A 389 3.56 -6.14 -18.89
N SER A 390 3.64 -5.18 -17.96
CA SER A 390 3.19 -3.81 -18.17
C SER A 390 3.99 -3.10 -19.27
N ALA A 391 5.29 -3.40 -19.37
CA ALA A 391 6.16 -2.96 -20.47
C ALA A 391 5.93 -3.72 -21.79
N LYS A 392 4.88 -4.56 -21.88
CA LYS A 392 4.53 -5.39 -23.05
C LYS A 392 5.62 -6.40 -23.46
N LYS A 393 6.59 -6.71 -22.58
CA LYS A 393 7.62 -7.74 -22.77
C LYS A 393 7.08 -9.13 -22.37
N TYR A 394 6.02 -9.57 -23.05
CA TYR A 394 5.22 -10.72 -22.63
C TYR A 394 5.99 -12.04 -22.55
N VAL A 395 6.99 -12.26 -23.45
CA VAL A 395 7.80 -13.49 -23.44
C VAL A 395 8.70 -13.53 -22.21
N ASP A 396 9.34 -12.40 -21.88
CA ASP A 396 10.20 -12.30 -20.70
C ASP A 396 9.37 -12.41 -19.41
N ALA A 397 8.20 -11.77 -19.39
CA ALA A 397 7.27 -11.85 -18.26
C ALA A 397 6.81 -13.30 -18.01
N ALA A 398 6.47 -14.05 -19.07
CA ALA A 398 6.10 -15.46 -18.94
C ALA A 398 7.24 -16.29 -18.35
N ALA A 399 8.49 -16.06 -18.78
CA ALA A 399 9.66 -16.75 -18.22
C ALA A 399 9.91 -16.40 -16.74
N SER A 400 9.67 -15.15 -16.33
CA SER A 400 9.77 -14.74 -14.93
C SER A 400 8.65 -15.38 -14.09
N TYR A 401 7.42 -15.44 -14.58
CA TYR A 401 6.33 -16.18 -13.93
C TYR A 401 6.60 -17.70 -13.87
N ASP A 402 7.23 -18.30 -14.88
CA ASP A 402 7.66 -19.71 -14.85
C ASP A 402 8.58 -19.98 -13.66
N ARG A 403 9.55 -19.09 -13.44
CA ARG A 403 10.47 -19.17 -12.29
C ARG A 403 9.74 -18.99 -10.97
N ALA A 404 8.82 -18.02 -10.88
CA ALA A 404 8.01 -17.78 -9.68
C ALA A 404 7.16 -19.01 -9.32
N ILE A 405 6.47 -19.61 -10.30
CA ILE A 405 5.66 -20.82 -10.11
C ILE A 405 6.52 -22.01 -9.69
N ALA A 406 7.72 -22.17 -10.30
CA ALA A 406 8.66 -23.22 -9.91
C ALA A 406 9.15 -23.03 -8.46
N ALA A 407 9.35 -21.80 -8.02
CA ALA A 407 9.77 -21.46 -6.65
C ALA A 407 8.68 -21.72 -5.61
N VAL A 408 7.39 -21.58 -5.96
CA VAL A 408 6.24 -21.90 -5.09
C VAL A 408 6.18 -23.41 -4.76
N GLY A 409 6.60 -24.28 -5.68
CA GLY A 409 6.50 -25.73 -5.53
C GLY A 409 5.07 -26.23 -5.68
N ILE A 410 4.34 -26.44 -4.58
CA ILE A 410 2.92 -26.88 -4.61
C ILE A 410 2.02 -25.65 -4.52
N PRO A 411 1.38 -25.20 -5.63
CA PRO A 411 0.56 -24.02 -5.64
C PRO A 411 -0.67 -24.15 -4.74
N GLN A 412 -0.92 -23.11 -3.96
CA GLN A 412 -2.10 -22.94 -3.11
C GLN A 412 -3.06 -21.91 -3.73
N ARG A 413 -4.23 -21.73 -3.09
CA ARG A 413 -5.26 -20.79 -3.55
C ARG A 413 -4.70 -19.43 -3.93
N ASP A 414 -3.84 -18.85 -3.11
CA ASP A 414 -3.33 -17.48 -3.29
C ASP A 414 -2.39 -17.35 -4.50
N ASN A 415 -1.88 -18.47 -5.02
CA ASN A 415 -1.00 -18.47 -6.19
C ASN A 415 -1.76 -18.43 -7.54
N TRP A 416 -3.10 -18.33 -7.53
CA TRP A 416 -3.90 -18.24 -8.76
C TRP A 416 -3.46 -17.08 -9.66
N THR A 417 -3.00 -15.98 -9.08
CA THR A 417 -2.55 -14.78 -9.79
C THR A 417 -1.36 -15.06 -10.71
N LEU A 418 -0.41 -15.90 -10.28
CA LEU A 418 0.76 -16.25 -11.08
C LEU A 418 0.36 -16.94 -12.40
N PHE A 419 -0.58 -17.88 -12.33
CA PHE A 419 -1.12 -18.56 -13.50
C PHE A 419 -1.94 -17.61 -14.37
N TYR A 420 -2.77 -16.77 -13.75
CA TYR A 420 -3.60 -15.80 -14.47
C TYR A 420 -2.75 -14.84 -15.29
N PHE A 421 -1.75 -14.21 -14.71
CA PHE A 421 -0.90 -13.25 -15.41
C PHE A 421 0.06 -13.91 -16.39
N ARG A 422 0.57 -15.12 -16.11
CA ARG A 422 1.32 -15.89 -17.10
C ARG A 422 0.43 -16.29 -18.29
N GLY A 423 -0.80 -16.67 -18.04
CA GLY A 423 -1.80 -16.95 -19.06
C GLY A 423 -2.05 -15.75 -19.98
N ILE A 424 -2.18 -14.54 -19.42
CA ILE A 424 -2.24 -13.30 -20.21
C ILE A 424 -0.98 -13.12 -21.06
N CYS A 425 0.21 -13.34 -20.50
CA CYS A 425 1.45 -13.23 -21.25
C CYS A 425 1.53 -14.23 -22.43
N TYR A 426 1.07 -15.47 -22.22
CA TYR A 426 0.99 -16.46 -23.28
C TYR A 426 -0.06 -16.10 -24.35
N GLU A 427 -1.21 -15.57 -23.96
CA GLU A 427 -2.24 -15.11 -24.90
C GLU A 427 -1.71 -13.97 -25.77
N ARG A 428 -1.14 -12.93 -25.15
CA ARG A 428 -0.55 -11.77 -25.84
C ARG A 428 0.63 -12.15 -26.74
N SER A 429 1.35 -13.24 -26.43
CA SER A 429 2.42 -13.81 -27.26
C SER A 429 1.90 -14.90 -28.23
N LYS A 430 0.58 -15.01 -28.43
CA LYS A 430 -0.07 -15.95 -29.38
C LYS A 430 0.18 -17.43 -29.07
N GLN A 431 0.37 -17.79 -27.79
CA GLN A 431 0.56 -19.16 -27.32
C GLN A 431 -0.71 -19.67 -26.60
N TRP A 432 -1.86 -19.59 -27.30
CA TRP A 432 -3.18 -19.88 -26.72
C TRP A 432 -3.29 -21.20 -25.94
N PRO A 433 -2.78 -22.35 -26.42
CA PRO A 433 -2.90 -23.60 -25.66
C PRO A 433 -2.28 -23.53 -24.24
N LYS A 434 -1.20 -22.77 -24.08
CA LYS A 434 -0.59 -22.54 -22.77
C LYS A 434 -1.40 -21.56 -21.93
N ALA A 435 -1.90 -20.50 -22.56
CA ALA A 435 -2.75 -19.52 -21.89
C ALA A 435 -4.02 -20.18 -21.31
N GLU A 436 -4.70 -20.99 -22.12
CA GLU A 436 -5.91 -21.71 -21.69
C GLU A 436 -5.62 -22.66 -20.52
N ALA A 437 -4.49 -23.40 -20.56
CA ALA A 437 -4.08 -24.29 -19.48
C ALA A 437 -3.86 -23.51 -18.17
N ASP A 438 -3.24 -22.34 -18.26
CA ASP A 438 -2.97 -21.48 -17.12
C ASP A 438 -4.25 -20.88 -16.52
N PHE A 439 -5.18 -20.38 -17.36
CA PHE A 439 -6.47 -19.88 -16.87
C PHE A 439 -7.29 -20.99 -16.19
N LYS A 440 -7.28 -22.20 -16.73
CA LYS A 440 -7.90 -23.36 -16.10
C LYS A 440 -7.26 -23.70 -14.77
N LYS A 441 -5.90 -23.64 -14.68
CA LYS A 441 -5.19 -23.85 -13.44
C LYS A 441 -5.50 -22.76 -12.40
N ALA A 442 -5.61 -21.50 -12.82
CA ALA A 442 -6.03 -20.40 -11.94
C ALA A 442 -7.45 -20.65 -11.37
N LEU A 443 -8.38 -21.15 -12.18
CA LEU A 443 -9.74 -21.51 -11.74
C LEU A 443 -9.77 -22.78 -10.88
N GLU A 444 -8.85 -23.74 -11.08
CA GLU A 444 -8.70 -24.89 -10.18
C GLU A 444 -8.30 -24.43 -8.78
N LEU A 445 -7.37 -23.47 -8.68
CA LEU A 445 -6.92 -22.91 -7.41
C LEU A 445 -7.97 -21.98 -6.77
N TYR A 446 -8.66 -21.21 -7.59
CA TYR A 446 -9.71 -20.28 -7.14
C TYR A 446 -10.94 -20.34 -8.10
N PRO A 447 -11.88 -21.26 -7.87
CA PRO A 447 -12.97 -21.57 -8.83
C PRO A 447 -13.87 -20.39 -9.20
N ASP A 448 -14.11 -19.47 -8.27
CA ASP A 448 -15.06 -18.35 -8.44
C ASP A 448 -14.34 -17.01 -8.60
N GLN A 449 -13.13 -17.02 -9.22
CA GLN A 449 -12.40 -15.79 -9.46
C GLN A 449 -12.97 -15.05 -10.67
N PRO A 450 -13.67 -13.89 -10.48
CA PRO A 450 -14.41 -13.23 -11.55
C PRO A 450 -13.51 -12.78 -12.71
N LEU A 451 -12.28 -12.32 -12.44
CA LEU A 451 -11.37 -11.86 -13.47
C LEU A 451 -10.94 -13.00 -14.39
N VAL A 452 -10.67 -14.19 -13.83
CA VAL A 452 -10.25 -15.35 -14.62
C VAL A 452 -11.43 -15.91 -15.41
N LEU A 453 -12.63 -16.01 -14.80
CA LEU A 453 -13.86 -16.39 -15.49
C LEU A 453 -14.14 -15.47 -16.67
N ASN A 454 -14.01 -14.17 -16.44
CA ASN A 454 -14.21 -13.16 -17.48
C ASN A 454 -13.18 -13.31 -18.60
N TYR A 455 -11.90 -13.37 -18.27
CA TYR A 455 -10.84 -13.39 -19.28
C TYR A 455 -10.88 -14.66 -20.14
N LEU A 456 -11.02 -15.84 -19.53
CA LEU A 456 -11.12 -17.10 -20.24
C LEU A 456 -12.41 -17.17 -21.10
N GLY A 457 -13.55 -16.77 -20.51
CA GLY A 457 -14.81 -16.73 -21.21
C GLY A 457 -14.81 -15.80 -22.41
N TYR A 458 -14.29 -14.57 -22.22
CA TYR A 458 -14.12 -13.59 -23.31
C TYR A 458 -13.22 -14.13 -24.44
N SER A 459 -12.06 -14.68 -24.07
CA SER A 459 -11.10 -15.22 -25.05
C SER A 459 -11.68 -16.38 -25.85
N TRP A 460 -12.49 -17.24 -25.24
CA TRP A 460 -13.19 -18.29 -25.96
C TRP A 460 -14.26 -17.75 -26.92
N VAL A 461 -15.01 -16.73 -26.48
CA VAL A 461 -16.01 -16.07 -27.33
C VAL A 461 -15.36 -15.43 -28.55
N ASP A 462 -14.25 -14.70 -28.32
CA ASP A 462 -13.55 -14.02 -29.41
C ASP A 462 -13.00 -14.99 -30.47
N GLN A 463 -12.50 -16.16 -30.02
CA GLN A 463 -11.99 -17.22 -30.89
C GLN A 463 -13.06 -18.16 -31.41
N GLY A 464 -14.32 -18.00 -31.01
CA GLY A 464 -15.41 -18.90 -31.40
C GLY A 464 -15.35 -20.30 -30.79
N LEU A 465 -14.63 -20.44 -29.65
CA LEU A 465 -14.42 -21.70 -28.94
C LEU A 465 -15.39 -21.83 -27.75
N ASN A 466 -15.82 -23.06 -27.44
CA ASN A 466 -16.53 -23.40 -26.20
C ASN A 466 -17.63 -22.39 -25.81
N LEU A 467 -18.39 -21.87 -26.79
CA LEU A 467 -19.30 -20.72 -26.63
C LEU A 467 -20.29 -20.88 -25.48
N GLU A 468 -20.86 -22.09 -25.29
CA GLU A 468 -21.83 -22.35 -24.21
C GLU A 468 -21.19 -22.19 -22.83
N GLU A 469 -20.00 -22.77 -22.65
CA GLU A 469 -19.27 -22.68 -21.38
C GLU A 469 -18.74 -21.27 -21.14
N ALA A 470 -18.21 -20.63 -22.17
CA ALA A 470 -17.77 -19.24 -22.13
C ALA A 470 -18.88 -18.31 -21.64
N PHE A 471 -20.10 -18.51 -22.16
CA PHE A 471 -21.25 -17.71 -21.76
C PHE A 471 -21.66 -17.94 -20.30
N LYS A 472 -21.59 -19.19 -19.81
CA LYS A 472 -21.82 -19.52 -18.41
C LYS A 472 -20.79 -18.83 -17.50
N MET A 473 -19.52 -18.85 -17.90
CA MET A 473 -18.44 -18.17 -17.17
C MET A 473 -18.65 -16.67 -17.10
N LEU A 474 -18.97 -16.02 -18.23
CA LEU A 474 -19.21 -14.58 -18.29
C LEU A 474 -20.42 -14.16 -17.45
N ARG A 475 -21.53 -14.91 -17.50
CA ARG A 475 -22.68 -14.68 -16.63
C ARG A 475 -22.28 -14.77 -15.14
N LYS A 476 -21.56 -15.83 -14.77
CA LYS A 476 -21.09 -16.01 -13.40
C LYS A 476 -20.17 -14.87 -12.96
N ALA A 477 -19.30 -14.39 -13.84
CA ALA A 477 -18.44 -13.24 -13.55
C ALA A 477 -19.25 -11.96 -13.27
N VAL A 478 -20.31 -11.70 -14.09
CA VAL A 478 -21.23 -10.58 -13.86
C VAL A 478 -22.00 -10.74 -12.56
N ASP A 479 -22.49 -11.94 -12.23
CA ASP A 479 -23.21 -12.20 -10.97
C ASP A 479 -22.32 -11.92 -9.75
N LEU A 480 -21.02 -12.25 -9.84
CA LEU A 480 -20.04 -12.03 -8.78
C LEU A 480 -19.57 -10.57 -8.68
N ARG A 481 -19.54 -9.83 -9.82
CA ARG A 481 -19.13 -8.42 -9.89
C ARG A 481 -20.06 -7.60 -10.79
N PRO A 482 -21.32 -7.37 -10.40
CA PRO A 482 -22.30 -6.71 -11.24
C PRO A 482 -22.05 -5.22 -11.49
N SER A 483 -21.18 -4.60 -10.69
CA SER A 483 -20.77 -3.20 -10.83
C SER A 483 -19.47 -3.00 -11.61
N ASP A 484 -18.85 -4.06 -12.12
CA ASP A 484 -17.65 -3.97 -12.95
C ASP A 484 -18.04 -3.82 -14.43
N GLY A 485 -17.90 -2.59 -14.96
CA GLY A 485 -18.28 -2.27 -16.34
C GLY A 485 -17.57 -3.13 -17.39
N TYR A 486 -16.31 -3.52 -17.17
CA TYR A 486 -15.57 -4.37 -18.11
C TYR A 486 -16.08 -5.81 -18.15
N ILE A 487 -16.46 -6.35 -16.99
CA ILE A 487 -17.05 -7.69 -16.91
C ILE A 487 -18.44 -7.70 -17.55
N VAL A 488 -19.23 -6.64 -17.35
CA VAL A 488 -20.55 -6.49 -17.98
C VAL A 488 -20.41 -6.32 -19.49
N ASP A 489 -19.43 -5.54 -19.97
CA ASP A 489 -19.10 -5.38 -21.38
C ASP A 489 -18.77 -6.72 -22.06
N SER A 490 -17.91 -7.54 -21.43
CA SER A 490 -17.55 -8.86 -21.96
C SER A 490 -18.77 -9.76 -22.17
N LEU A 491 -19.75 -9.72 -21.28
CA LEU A 491 -21.01 -10.44 -21.47
C LEU A 491 -21.84 -9.84 -22.63
N GLY A 492 -21.89 -8.51 -22.73
CA GLY A 492 -22.54 -7.81 -23.83
C GLY A 492 -21.91 -8.14 -25.18
N TRP A 493 -20.58 -8.16 -25.23
CA TRP A 493 -19.84 -8.57 -26.41
C TRP A 493 -20.08 -10.05 -26.80
N ALA A 494 -20.17 -10.94 -25.79
CA ALA A 494 -20.55 -12.33 -26.02
C ALA A 494 -21.95 -12.47 -26.69
N HIS A 495 -22.94 -11.70 -26.23
CA HIS A 495 -24.25 -11.63 -26.90
C HIS A 495 -24.11 -11.13 -28.33
N TYR A 496 -23.29 -10.12 -28.58
CA TYR A 496 -23.03 -9.59 -29.91
C TYR A 496 -22.43 -10.65 -30.85
N LYS A 497 -21.38 -11.35 -30.43
CA LYS A 497 -20.74 -12.43 -31.21
C LYS A 497 -21.68 -13.60 -31.51
N LEU A 498 -22.67 -13.87 -30.63
CA LEU A 498 -23.71 -14.88 -30.85
C LEU A 498 -24.89 -14.39 -31.72
N GLY A 499 -24.83 -13.15 -32.23
CA GLY A 499 -25.90 -12.56 -33.05
C GLY A 499 -27.13 -12.11 -32.25
N GLN A 500 -27.05 -12.10 -30.92
CA GLN A 500 -28.13 -11.68 -30.01
C GLN A 500 -28.05 -10.16 -29.79
N TYR A 501 -28.20 -9.40 -30.88
CA TYR A 501 -27.86 -7.95 -30.89
C TYR A 501 -28.73 -7.12 -29.97
N ALA A 502 -30.00 -7.47 -29.74
CA ALA A 502 -30.88 -6.76 -28.83
C ALA A 502 -30.43 -6.93 -27.37
N GLU A 503 -30.03 -8.14 -26.95
CA GLU A 503 -29.50 -8.40 -25.62
C GLU A 503 -28.10 -7.81 -25.47
N ALA A 504 -27.30 -7.80 -26.53
CA ALA A 504 -26.00 -7.12 -26.55
C ALA A 504 -26.16 -5.63 -26.25
N ALA A 505 -27.01 -4.92 -26.99
CA ALA A 505 -27.26 -3.49 -26.76
C ALA A 505 -27.70 -3.21 -25.33
N LYS A 506 -28.66 -3.98 -24.80
CA LYS A 506 -29.16 -3.81 -23.43
C LYS A 506 -28.09 -4.06 -22.35
N THR A 507 -27.19 -5.01 -22.60
CA THR A 507 -26.12 -5.34 -21.65
C THR A 507 -25.00 -4.31 -21.73
N LEU A 508 -24.63 -3.86 -22.93
CA LEU A 508 -23.62 -2.83 -23.17
C LEU A 508 -24.07 -1.45 -22.67
N GLU A 509 -25.38 -1.12 -22.76
CA GLU A 509 -25.94 0.08 -22.11
C GLU A 509 -25.68 0.09 -20.59
N LYS A 510 -25.77 -1.09 -19.93
CA LYS A 510 -25.42 -1.19 -18.51
C LYS A 510 -23.92 -0.99 -18.27
N ALA A 511 -23.07 -1.56 -19.14
CA ALA A 511 -21.62 -1.40 -19.04
C ALA A 511 -21.21 0.08 -19.15
N ILE A 512 -21.78 0.80 -20.12
CA ILE A 512 -21.55 2.25 -20.30
C ILE A 512 -22.03 3.06 -19.09
N ASN A 513 -23.17 2.73 -18.49
CA ASN A 513 -23.65 3.39 -17.29
C ASN A 513 -22.66 3.24 -16.11
N LEU A 514 -21.91 2.15 -16.06
CA LEU A 514 -20.88 1.91 -15.05
C LEU A 514 -19.54 2.60 -15.38
N LYS A 515 -19.19 2.69 -16.67
CA LYS A 515 -17.94 3.29 -17.18
C LYS A 515 -18.19 4.09 -18.46
N PRO A 516 -18.73 5.31 -18.35
CA PRO A 516 -19.14 6.08 -19.54
C PRO A 516 -17.96 6.61 -20.36
N ALA A 517 -16.79 6.79 -19.74
CA ALA A 517 -15.61 7.37 -20.39
C ALA A 517 -14.59 6.31 -20.86
N ASP A 518 -15.07 5.16 -21.33
CA ASP A 518 -14.19 4.12 -21.87
C ASP A 518 -14.38 3.98 -23.39
N PRO A 519 -13.32 4.11 -24.21
CA PRO A 519 -13.43 4.07 -25.67
C PRO A 519 -13.90 2.70 -26.19
N ILE A 520 -13.46 1.59 -25.59
CA ILE A 520 -13.81 0.24 -26.05
C ILE A 520 -15.28 -0.05 -25.79
N LEU A 521 -15.78 0.29 -24.60
CA LEU A 521 -17.19 0.08 -24.25
C LEU A 521 -18.12 0.88 -25.17
N ASN A 522 -17.73 2.13 -25.48
CA ASN A 522 -18.49 2.97 -26.43
C ASN A 522 -18.45 2.39 -27.85
N ASP A 523 -17.32 1.88 -28.30
CA ASP A 523 -17.20 1.23 -29.61
C ASP A 523 -18.10 -0.03 -29.70
N HIS A 524 -18.04 -0.89 -28.69
CA HIS A 524 -18.88 -2.10 -28.63
C HIS A 524 -20.39 -1.77 -28.61
N LEU A 525 -20.79 -0.75 -27.84
CA LEU A 525 -22.20 -0.33 -27.84
C LEU A 525 -22.62 0.25 -29.19
N GLY A 526 -21.75 1.03 -29.84
CA GLY A 526 -21.96 1.52 -31.19
C GLY A 526 -22.19 0.39 -32.18
N ASP A 527 -21.37 -0.66 -32.12
CA ASP A 527 -21.53 -1.85 -32.95
C ASP A 527 -22.88 -2.57 -32.72
N ALA A 528 -23.27 -2.70 -31.45
CA ALA A 528 -24.55 -3.32 -31.10
C ALA A 528 -25.75 -2.49 -31.57
N TYR A 529 -25.70 -1.17 -31.39
CA TYR A 529 -26.76 -0.27 -31.90
C TYR A 529 -26.88 -0.31 -33.40
N TRP A 530 -25.78 -0.37 -34.15
CA TRP A 530 -25.82 -0.53 -35.61
C TRP A 530 -26.54 -1.79 -36.03
N ARG A 531 -26.34 -2.90 -35.33
CA ARG A 531 -26.99 -4.20 -35.64
C ARG A 531 -28.49 -4.24 -35.32
N VAL A 532 -28.97 -3.36 -34.44
CA VAL A 532 -30.42 -3.24 -34.13
C VAL A 532 -31.09 -2.04 -34.82
N ASP A 533 -30.45 -1.50 -35.88
CA ASP A 533 -30.89 -0.39 -36.72
C ASP A 533 -31.01 0.98 -35.97
N ARG A 534 -30.35 1.12 -34.83
CA ARG A 534 -30.22 2.39 -34.07
C ARG A 534 -28.99 3.16 -34.57
N ARG A 535 -29.03 3.55 -35.84
CA ARG A 535 -27.82 4.06 -36.54
C ARG A 535 -27.34 5.39 -36.04
N ILE A 536 -28.23 6.27 -35.61
CA ILE A 536 -27.86 7.59 -35.05
C ILE A 536 -27.12 7.40 -33.75
N GLU A 537 -27.64 6.55 -32.86
CA GLU A 537 -27.00 6.24 -31.58
C GLU A 537 -25.68 5.51 -31.79
N ALA A 538 -25.56 4.63 -32.79
CA ALA A 538 -24.28 4.00 -33.13
C ALA A 538 -23.20 5.02 -33.48
N HIS A 539 -23.53 5.97 -34.38
CA HIS A 539 -22.60 7.05 -34.72
C HIS A 539 -22.23 7.91 -33.53
N PHE A 540 -23.18 8.16 -32.62
CA PHE A 540 -22.93 8.91 -31.39
C PHE A 540 -21.91 8.18 -30.51
N GLN A 541 -22.07 6.87 -30.29
CA GLN A 541 -21.16 6.09 -29.48
C GLN A 541 -19.77 5.96 -30.09
N TRP A 542 -19.66 5.73 -31.41
CA TRP A 542 -18.34 5.69 -32.06
C TRP A 542 -17.61 7.05 -32.04
N ASN A 543 -18.34 8.18 -32.14
CA ASN A 543 -17.73 9.50 -31.96
C ASN A 543 -17.24 9.69 -30.53
N HIS A 544 -17.99 9.23 -29.50
CA HIS A 544 -17.53 9.22 -28.12
C HIS A 544 -16.26 8.37 -27.97
N ALA A 545 -16.25 7.14 -28.53
CA ALA A 545 -15.08 6.27 -28.50
C ALA A 545 -13.84 6.95 -29.11
N ARG A 546 -13.99 7.65 -30.24
CA ARG A 546 -12.91 8.44 -30.87
C ARG A 546 -12.39 9.55 -29.94
N ASP A 547 -13.31 10.30 -29.32
CA ASP A 547 -12.98 11.48 -28.52
C ASP A 547 -12.38 11.13 -27.16
N MET A 548 -12.46 9.88 -26.73
CA MET A 548 -11.90 9.34 -25.48
C MET A 548 -10.47 8.78 -25.62
N SER A 549 -9.75 9.17 -26.69
CA SER A 549 -8.36 8.76 -26.93
C SER A 549 -8.15 7.24 -26.94
N PRO A 550 -8.80 6.51 -27.86
CA PRO A 550 -8.62 5.06 -28.00
C PRO A 550 -7.16 4.72 -28.36
N ASP A 551 -6.77 3.48 -28.13
CA ASP A 551 -5.45 2.99 -28.54
C ASP A 551 -5.20 3.24 -30.02
N SER A 552 -3.93 3.45 -30.40
CA SER A 552 -3.53 3.78 -31.78
C SER A 552 -3.91 2.71 -32.81
N GLU A 553 -4.12 1.48 -32.37
CA GLU A 553 -4.57 0.35 -33.20
C GLU A 553 -6.08 0.37 -33.44
N ASP A 554 -6.87 0.87 -32.48
CA ASP A 554 -8.34 0.88 -32.54
C ASP A 554 -8.87 2.12 -33.27
N LEU A 555 -8.20 3.26 -33.14
CA LEU A 555 -8.64 4.52 -33.73
C LEU A 555 -8.95 4.43 -35.24
N PRO A 556 -8.13 3.82 -36.10
CA PRO A 556 -8.44 3.68 -37.54
C PRO A 556 -9.71 2.85 -37.78
N VAL A 557 -9.98 1.84 -36.94
CA VAL A 557 -11.17 0.99 -37.05
C VAL A 557 -12.41 1.79 -36.68
N ILE A 558 -12.37 2.53 -35.57
CA ILE A 558 -13.46 3.40 -35.13
C ILE A 558 -13.77 4.48 -36.18
N LEU A 559 -12.75 5.15 -36.72
CA LEU A 559 -12.93 6.16 -37.78
C LEU A 559 -13.63 5.58 -39.01
N LYS A 560 -13.25 4.37 -39.43
CA LYS A 560 -13.91 3.68 -40.56
C LYS A 560 -15.37 3.37 -40.25
N LYS A 561 -15.71 2.93 -39.02
CA LYS A 561 -17.10 2.70 -38.59
C LYS A 561 -17.92 3.99 -38.65
N ILE A 562 -17.35 5.12 -38.24
CA ILE A 562 -18.00 6.44 -38.31
C ILE A 562 -18.29 6.83 -39.77
N GLU A 563 -17.37 6.56 -40.69
CA GLU A 563 -17.46 6.97 -42.10
C GLU A 563 -18.47 6.10 -42.87
N VAL A 564 -18.38 4.78 -42.75
CA VAL A 564 -19.13 3.84 -43.64
C VAL A 564 -20.03 2.88 -42.90
N GLY A 565 -20.08 2.90 -41.57
CA GLY A 565 -20.80 1.94 -40.74
C GLY A 565 -20.20 0.53 -40.79
N LEU A 566 -20.97 -0.43 -40.27
CA LEU A 566 -20.59 -1.86 -40.33
C LEU A 566 -21.18 -2.53 -41.56
N PRO A 567 -20.46 -3.49 -42.21
CA PRO A 567 -20.99 -4.26 -43.33
C PRO A 567 -22.20 -5.10 -42.90
N ASP A 568 -23.10 -5.39 -43.87
CA ASP A 568 -24.27 -6.22 -43.64
C ASP A 568 -23.90 -7.67 -43.27
N VAL A 569 -24.67 -8.28 -42.35
CA VAL A 569 -24.41 -9.63 -41.81
C VAL A 569 -24.48 -10.75 -42.87
N THR A 570 -25.03 -10.46 -44.03
CA THR A 570 -25.29 -11.43 -45.10
C THR A 570 -24.06 -11.90 -45.88
N THR A 571 -22.88 -11.37 -45.61
CA THR A 571 -21.62 -11.69 -46.33
C THR A 571 -20.61 -12.55 -45.58
N GLN A 572 -20.88 -12.94 -44.33
CA GLN A 572 -20.02 -13.91 -43.62
C GLN A 572 -20.64 -15.31 -43.74
N ALA A 573 -20.01 -16.17 -44.56
CA ALA A 573 -20.37 -17.59 -44.64
C ALA A 573 -20.24 -18.24 -43.24
N PRO A 574 -21.18 -19.10 -42.84
CA PRO A 574 -21.08 -19.84 -41.60
C PRO A 574 -19.82 -20.71 -41.62
N ALA A 575 -19.03 -20.66 -40.53
CA ALA A 575 -17.91 -21.56 -40.35
C ALA A 575 -18.36 -23.02 -40.56
N PRO A 576 -17.57 -23.89 -41.24
CA PRO A 576 -17.98 -25.24 -41.55
C PRO A 576 -18.28 -26.01 -40.26
N LYS A 577 -19.50 -26.53 -40.14
CA LYS A 577 -19.88 -27.48 -39.10
C LYS A 577 -18.95 -28.68 -39.22
N ALA A 578 -18.11 -28.90 -38.22
CA ALA A 578 -17.38 -30.15 -38.08
C ALA A 578 -18.40 -31.31 -38.03
N SER A 579 -18.44 -32.11 -39.09
CA SER A 579 -19.24 -33.33 -39.16
C SER A 579 -18.72 -34.31 -38.10
N LEU A 580 -19.56 -34.60 -37.12
CA LEU A 580 -19.42 -35.77 -36.27
C LEU A 580 -19.58 -37.01 -37.16
N GLN A 581 -18.48 -37.57 -37.62
CA GLN A 581 -18.49 -38.96 -38.13
C GLN A 581 -18.71 -39.90 -36.93
N LYS A 582 -19.91 -40.49 -36.92
CA LYS A 582 -20.16 -41.69 -36.16
C LYS A 582 -19.34 -42.82 -36.80
N GLU A 583 -18.27 -43.26 -36.13
CA GLU A 583 -17.75 -44.61 -36.34
C GLU A 583 -18.48 -45.55 -35.39
N GLY A 584 -19.31 -46.39 -36.00
CA GLY A 584 -19.92 -47.49 -35.31
C GLY A 584 -19.07 -48.74 -35.42
N GLY A 585 -19.05 -49.53 -34.36
CA GLY A 585 -19.09 -50.96 -34.37
C GLY A 585 -17.77 -51.71 -34.62
N GLY A 586 -17.34 -52.45 -33.63
CA GLY A 586 -16.38 -53.53 -33.70
C GLY A 586 -15.82 -53.88 -32.32
#